data_5a86cd1c79c8665a56936cd09bd0c790
#
_entry.id   5a86cd1c79c8665a56936cd09bd0c790
#
_cell.length_a   1.000
_cell.length_b   1.000
_cell.length_c   1.000
_cell.angle_alpha   90.00
_cell.angle_beta   90.00
_cell.angle_gamma   90.00
#
_symmetry.space_group_name_H-M   'P 1'
#
loop_
_entity.id
_entity.type
_entity.pdbx_description
1 polymer ?
#
loop_
_entity_poly.entity_id
_entity_poly.type
_entity_poly.pdbx_seq_one_letter_code
_entity_poly.pdbx_strand_id
1 'polypeptide(L)'
;MNYKVLKNGELLRVYSCKVYPKPYNSTEHMEYVMFNVDDREEIVIESETEIKSAVIRPLSAGISFEISFGKIILSVDRPVKLSVEINGSSNNNLMIFAYKEEFIGPTHNYIKITQDEYKTGTLLIEKDNTTVYIEEGATLYGNIIAKNCNNITICGRGRVCMERYTYEMRKNFARSIDIINCKNVTIKGIIIDDSNDWSMRITGCDDVNISDVKIFGCRGNSDGIDICGSRNVTVSDIFTRVWDDSFVVKALDTGNCENIIFKNSVLWNDFARPMEVGVELRADKVRNIKFENIDIIHSDTGYPLMGIHHGDHAEVSDIVFDNIRIEDTPGAQLFDIRIADSVWNRDNKMGDIRNITFSNIKYLGTDNNDILLSNSRIEGFSEEHNIRNVNFHNININGKYALTPKELGLNVYEFVDGISVTADNLKNERTVLESEIVMQDDFKPDNGFYKGTVKVILHNKSDVAMNGMAAFAISPKNTEKEQSFEYNIDPNESQSYEFNLKLQAGKYVFYLKNNKNEIENTFLYSELPMIVSENINDCPKYQFVNYYNTKCAEVRIAVKDNELIIMNDSEKTTEFLLYTA
;
A
#
# COMPACT_ATOMS: atom_id res chain seq x y z
N MET A 1 17.11 -20.92 7.49
CA MET A 1 15.67 -20.97 7.13
C MET A 1 14.89 -21.06 8.42
N ASN A 2 13.92 -20.19 8.60
CA ASN A 2 13.17 -20.09 9.86
C ASN A 2 11.95 -21.03 9.89
N TYR A 3 11.52 -21.50 8.70
CA TYR A 3 10.31 -22.31 8.56
C TYR A 3 10.58 -23.68 7.95
N LYS A 4 9.79 -24.65 8.39
CA LYS A 4 9.64 -25.97 7.79
C LYS A 4 8.15 -26.17 7.47
N VAL A 5 7.84 -26.50 6.24
CA VAL A 5 6.46 -26.60 5.77
C VAL A 5 6.22 -27.99 5.18
N LEU A 6 5.14 -28.62 5.63
CA LEU A 6 4.71 -29.91 5.10
C LEU A 6 3.35 -29.76 4.41
N LYS A 7 3.18 -30.40 3.27
CA LYS A 7 1.91 -30.57 2.57
C LYS A 7 1.52 -32.05 2.63
N ASN A 8 0.40 -32.36 3.27
CA ASN A 8 -0.05 -33.75 3.47
C ASN A 8 1.05 -34.67 4.06
N GLY A 9 1.88 -34.13 4.94
CA GLY A 9 3.00 -34.86 5.55
C GLY A 9 4.30 -34.86 4.73
N GLU A 10 4.30 -34.41 3.49
CA GLU A 10 5.48 -34.29 2.64
C GLU A 10 6.16 -32.92 2.78
N LEU A 11 7.49 -32.92 2.91
CA LEU A 11 8.28 -31.71 3.09
C LEU A 11 8.32 -30.88 1.81
N LEU A 12 7.87 -29.63 1.87
CA LEU A 12 8.00 -28.67 0.78
C LEU A 12 9.37 -28.00 0.78
N ARG A 13 9.82 -27.63 -0.41
CA ARG A 13 11.00 -26.77 -0.56
C ARG A 13 10.65 -25.34 -0.15
N VAL A 14 11.40 -24.80 0.80
CA VAL A 14 11.33 -23.41 1.22
C VAL A 14 12.33 -22.58 0.44
N TYR A 15 11.89 -21.49 -0.14
CA TYR A 15 12.68 -20.51 -0.87
C TYR A 15 12.85 -19.25 -0.05
N SER A 16 13.83 -18.42 -0.37
CA SER A 16 14.06 -17.15 0.28
C SER A 16 14.21 -16.03 -0.74
N CYS A 17 13.68 -14.85 -0.42
CA CYS A 17 13.85 -13.62 -1.17
C CYS A 17 14.19 -12.44 -0.25
N LYS A 18 14.72 -11.35 -0.82
CA LYS A 18 15.10 -10.17 -0.06
C LYS A 18 13.96 -9.15 -0.08
N VAL A 19 13.74 -8.51 1.07
CA VAL A 19 12.80 -7.41 1.27
C VAL A 19 13.49 -6.30 2.09
N TYR A 20 12.95 -5.08 2.08
CA TYR A 20 13.54 -3.95 2.80
C TYR A 20 12.49 -3.22 3.65
N PRO A 21 12.04 -3.85 4.74
CA PRO A 21 11.00 -3.31 5.61
C PRO A 21 11.48 -2.16 6.47
N LYS A 22 10.54 -1.41 7.07
CA LYS A 22 10.86 -0.47 8.14
C LYS A 22 11.60 -1.17 9.29
N PRO A 23 12.54 -0.48 9.96
CA PRO A 23 12.89 0.95 9.85
C PRO A 23 13.87 1.30 8.71
N TYR A 24 14.01 0.51 7.66
CA TYR A 24 14.88 0.71 6.48
C TYR A 24 16.38 0.75 6.80
N ASN A 25 16.80 0.00 7.80
CA ASN A 25 18.20 -0.05 8.24
C ASN A 25 18.94 -1.30 7.77
N SER A 26 18.23 -2.29 7.27
CA SER A 26 18.82 -3.52 6.75
C SER A 26 17.87 -4.24 5.80
N THR A 27 18.46 -4.93 4.82
CA THR A 27 17.73 -5.91 4.02
C THR A 27 17.42 -7.13 4.88
N GLU A 28 16.18 -7.57 4.86
CA GLU A 28 15.72 -8.79 5.53
C GLU A 28 15.40 -9.88 4.53
N HIS A 29 15.25 -11.12 5.01
CA HIS A 29 14.88 -12.26 4.19
C HIS A 29 13.50 -12.74 4.59
N MET A 30 12.63 -12.85 3.62
CA MET A 30 11.32 -13.47 3.72
C MET A 30 11.37 -14.87 3.09
N GLU A 31 10.65 -15.81 3.64
CA GLU A 31 10.58 -17.17 3.11
C GLU A 31 9.24 -17.43 2.40
N TYR A 32 9.26 -18.30 1.39
CA TYR A 32 8.04 -18.71 0.72
C TYR A 32 8.08 -20.18 0.28
N VAL A 33 6.90 -20.77 0.16
CA VAL A 33 6.67 -22.08 -0.43
C VAL A 33 5.71 -21.96 -1.61
N MET A 34 5.87 -22.87 -2.57
CA MET A 34 4.98 -23.01 -3.72
C MET A 34 4.55 -24.46 -3.86
N PHE A 35 3.29 -24.69 -4.21
CA PHE A 35 2.79 -26.03 -4.49
C PHE A 35 1.53 -26.01 -5.36
N ASN A 36 1.33 -27.09 -6.10
CA ASN A 36 0.08 -27.33 -6.80
C ASN A 36 -1.03 -27.74 -5.82
N VAL A 37 -2.22 -27.18 -5.99
CA VAL A 37 -3.42 -27.52 -5.24
C VAL A 37 -4.45 -28.13 -6.21
N ASP A 38 -4.73 -29.41 -6.02
CA ASP A 38 -5.74 -30.14 -6.80
C ASP A 38 -7.03 -30.29 -6.04
N ASP A 39 -6.93 -30.64 -4.77
CA ASP A 39 -8.01 -30.82 -3.82
C ASP A 39 -7.69 -30.10 -2.50
N ARG A 40 -8.30 -30.54 -1.41
CA ARG A 40 -8.02 -30.00 -0.07
C ARG A 40 -6.69 -30.53 0.45
N GLU A 41 -5.72 -29.64 0.57
CA GLU A 41 -4.37 -29.90 1.05
C GLU A 41 -4.22 -29.48 2.52
N GLU A 42 -3.70 -30.35 3.37
CA GLU A 42 -3.30 -29.99 4.73
C GLU A 42 -1.87 -29.42 4.70
N ILE A 43 -1.72 -28.24 5.29
CA ILE A 43 -0.43 -27.56 5.41
C ILE A 43 -0.07 -27.43 6.88
N VAL A 44 1.09 -27.97 7.24
CA VAL A 44 1.66 -27.87 8.60
C VAL A 44 2.91 -27.01 8.55
N ILE A 45 2.92 -25.96 9.36
CA ILE A 45 4.02 -24.99 9.43
C ILE A 45 4.68 -25.10 10.80
N GLU A 46 5.98 -25.37 10.79
CA GLU A 46 6.87 -25.33 11.95
C GLU A 46 7.81 -24.13 11.81
N SER A 47 8.16 -23.49 12.91
CA SER A 47 9.10 -22.35 12.95
C SER A 47 10.19 -22.61 13.99
N GLU A 48 11.40 -22.09 13.74
CA GLU A 48 12.46 -22.04 14.78
C GLU A 48 12.08 -21.16 15.97
N THR A 49 11.22 -20.16 15.75
CA THR A 49 10.64 -19.34 16.79
C THR A 49 9.35 -19.99 17.31
N GLU A 50 9.18 -20.07 18.63
CA GLU A 50 7.95 -20.55 19.25
C GLU A 50 6.73 -19.78 18.74
N ILE A 51 5.74 -20.47 18.19
CA ILE A 51 4.51 -19.87 17.67
C ILE A 51 3.50 -19.76 18.81
N LYS A 52 3.19 -18.53 19.23
CA LYS A 52 2.20 -18.20 20.26
C LYS A 52 0.89 -17.67 19.67
N SER A 53 1.00 -16.97 18.55
CA SER A 53 -0.13 -16.44 17.79
C SER A 53 0.22 -16.38 16.32
N ALA A 54 -0.78 -16.30 15.46
CA ALA A 54 -0.58 -16.10 14.03
C ALA A 54 -1.71 -15.25 13.43
N VAL A 55 -1.39 -14.56 12.35
CA VAL A 55 -2.35 -13.93 11.43
C VAL A 55 -2.07 -14.45 10.04
N ILE A 56 -3.10 -14.83 9.30
CA ILE A 56 -2.99 -15.25 7.90
C ILE A 56 -3.71 -14.22 7.03
N ARG A 57 -2.96 -13.56 6.15
CA ARG A 57 -3.45 -12.53 5.25
C ARG A 57 -3.40 -12.99 3.78
N PRO A 58 -4.28 -12.45 2.94
CA PRO A 58 -5.33 -11.49 3.24
C PRO A 58 -6.45 -12.13 4.06
N LEU A 59 -7.05 -11.35 4.96
CA LEU A 59 -8.18 -11.81 5.80
C LEU A 59 -9.38 -12.21 4.93
N SER A 60 -9.51 -11.61 3.75
CA SER A 60 -10.52 -11.94 2.75
C SER A 60 -10.42 -13.38 2.22
N ALA A 61 -9.25 -14.00 2.32
CA ALA A 61 -9.07 -15.41 1.94
C ALA A 61 -9.85 -16.37 2.83
N GLY A 62 -10.19 -15.95 4.07
CA GLY A 62 -11.02 -16.72 4.99
C GLY A 62 -10.39 -18.08 5.39
N ILE A 63 -9.06 -18.14 5.47
CA ILE A 63 -8.34 -19.37 5.82
C ILE A 63 -8.45 -19.61 7.33
N SER A 64 -9.10 -20.70 7.69
CA SER A 64 -9.12 -21.18 9.06
C SER A 64 -7.85 -21.96 9.38
N PHE A 65 -7.30 -21.75 10.56
CA PHE A 65 -6.11 -22.45 11.05
C PHE A 65 -6.22 -22.72 12.56
N GLU A 66 -5.41 -23.65 13.03
CA GLU A 66 -5.21 -23.87 14.46
C GLU A 66 -3.72 -23.84 14.81
N ILE A 67 -3.42 -23.48 16.05
CA ILE A 67 -2.06 -23.61 16.61
C ILE A 67 -2.09 -24.79 17.58
N SER A 68 -1.39 -25.86 17.22
CA SER A 68 -1.33 -27.09 17.99
C SER A 68 0.12 -27.53 18.16
N PHE A 69 0.55 -27.77 19.41
CA PHE A 69 1.93 -28.15 19.76
C PHE A 69 3.01 -27.24 19.12
N GLY A 70 2.74 -25.90 19.09
CA GLY A 70 3.66 -24.91 18.54
C GLY A 70 3.78 -24.92 17.00
N LYS A 71 2.82 -25.54 16.30
CA LYS A 71 2.73 -25.57 14.83
C LYS A 71 1.43 -24.92 14.38
N ILE A 72 1.43 -24.31 13.20
CA ILE A 72 0.22 -23.86 12.54
C ILE A 72 -0.24 -24.98 11.61
N ILE A 73 -1.52 -25.33 11.71
CA ILE A 73 -2.18 -26.32 10.84
C ILE A 73 -3.33 -25.62 10.12
N LEU A 74 -3.31 -25.64 8.80
CA LEU A 74 -4.34 -25.03 7.95
C LEU A 74 -4.66 -25.92 6.75
N SER A 75 -5.79 -25.62 6.09
CA SER A 75 -6.18 -26.31 4.86
C SER A 75 -6.31 -25.32 3.71
N VAL A 76 -5.79 -25.72 2.55
CA VAL A 76 -5.90 -24.96 1.29
C VAL A 76 -6.59 -25.83 0.25
N ASP A 77 -7.68 -25.34 -0.35
CA ASP A 77 -8.52 -26.06 -1.33
C ASP A 77 -8.63 -25.36 -2.69
N ARG A 78 -7.90 -24.27 -2.87
CA ARG A 78 -7.90 -23.44 -4.07
C ARG A 78 -6.60 -22.65 -4.23
N PRO A 79 -6.31 -22.10 -5.41
CA PRO A 79 -5.21 -21.15 -5.57
C PRO A 79 -5.32 -19.98 -4.60
N VAL A 80 -4.25 -19.72 -3.84
CA VAL A 80 -4.15 -18.61 -2.88
C VAL A 80 -2.75 -18.03 -2.82
N LYS A 81 -2.66 -16.80 -2.36
CA LYS A 81 -1.44 -16.09 -2.03
C LYS A 81 -1.57 -15.57 -0.60
N LEU A 82 -0.88 -16.21 0.34
CA LEU A 82 -1.06 -15.96 1.76
C LEU A 82 0.25 -15.49 2.40
N SER A 83 0.14 -14.52 3.31
CA SER A 83 1.17 -14.20 4.29
C SER A 83 0.82 -14.85 5.63
N VAL A 84 1.74 -15.61 6.19
CA VAL A 84 1.65 -16.18 7.54
C VAL A 84 2.58 -15.40 8.45
N GLU A 85 2.00 -14.67 9.40
CA GLU A 85 2.69 -13.76 10.30
C GLU A 85 2.55 -14.26 11.72
N ILE A 86 3.67 -14.55 12.38
CA ILE A 86 3.66 -15.12 13.73
C ILE A 86 4.00 -14.06 14.79
N ASN A 87 3.34 -14.18 15.94
CA ASN A 87 3.62 -13.40 17.14
C ASN A 87 3.50 -11.87 16.95
N GLY A 88 2.63 -11.40 16.04
CA GLY A 88 2.42 -9.99 15.74
C GLY A 88 3.56 -9.32 14.98
N SER A 89 4.41 -10.10 14.30
CA SER A 89 5.50 -9.58 13.48
C SER A 89 5.24 -9.84 12.01
N SER A 90 5.33 -8.80 11.19
CA SER A 90 5.36 -8.85 9.73
C SER A 90 6.76 -9.12 9.17
N ASN A 91 7.78 -9.09 10.03
CA ASN A 91 9.15 -9.43 9.67
C ASN A 91 9.36 -10.95 9.75
N ASN A 92 10.21 -11.50 8.89
CA ASN A 92 10.48 -12.94 8.79
C ASN A 92 9.20 -13.79 8.58
N ASN A 93 8.20 -13.26 7.89
CA ASN A 93 6.97 -13.97 7.58
C ASN A 93 7.19 -15.06 6.53
N LEU A 94 6.25 -16.02 6.47
CA LEU A 94 6.20 -17.05 5.47
C LEU A 94 5.10 -16.76 4.45
N MET A 95 5.44 -16.76 3.15
CA MET A 95 4.44 -16.69 2.09
C MET A 95 4.08 -18.09 1.59
N ILE A 96 2.80 -18.31 1.34
CA ILE A 96 2.27 -19.54 0.74
C ILE A 96 1.65 -19.20 -0.60
N PHE A 97 2.17 -19.79 -1.66
CA PHE A 97 1.65 -19.66 -3.02
C PHE A 97 1.12 -21.01 -3.50
N ALA A 98 -0.18 -21.23 -3.38
CA ALA A 98 -0.85 -22.38 -3.95
C ALA A 98 -1.40 -22.01 -5.33
N TYR A 99 -1.18 -22.87 -6.33
CA TYR A 99 -1.59 -22.62 -7.72
C TYR A 99 -2.23 -23.88 -8.32
N LYS A 100 -2.92 -23.73 -9.45
CA LYS A 100 -3.27 -24.86 -10.32
C LYS A 100 -2.24 -24.99 -11.42
N GLU A 101 -1.78 -26.21 -11.65
CA GLU A 101 -0.88 -26.49 -12.75
C GLU A 101 -1.60 -26.30 -14.09
N GLU A 102 -0.96 -25.56 -14.98
CA GLU A 102 -1.44 -25.37 -16.34
C GLU A 102 -0.32 -25.69 -17.31
N PHE A 103 -0.62 -26.58 -18.24
CA PHE A 103 0.32 -26.90 -19.30
C PHE A 103 0.32 -25.79 -20.37
N ILE A 104 1.48 -25.16 -20.57
CA ILE A 104 1.72 -24.23 -21.67
C ILE A 104 2.61 -24.94 -22.67
N GLY A 105 2.02 -25.28 -23.81
CA GLY A 105 2.73 -25.96 -24.89
C GLY A 105 3.81 -25.08 -25.54
N PRO A 106 4.87 -25.66 -26.05
CA PRO A 106 5.93 -24.93 -26.73
C PRO A 106 5.43 -24.33 -28.05
N THR A 107 5.89 -23.11 -28.36
CA THR A 107 5.74 -22.45 -29.66
C THR A 107 6.96 -22.70 -30.56
N HIS A 108 7.00 -22.09 -31.75
CA HIS A 108 8.11 -22.29 -32.69
C HIS A 108 9.48 -21.90 -32.15
N ASN A 109 9.56 -20.80 -31.37
CA ASN A 109 10.80 -20.37 -30.73
C ASN A 109 10.68 -20.65 -29.22
N TYR A 110 11.10 -21.82 -28.79
CA TYR A 110 10.99 -22.25 -27.41
C TYR A 110 12.35 -22.17 -26.69
N ILE A 111 12.43 -21.35 -25.66
CA ILE A 111 13.60 -21.17 -24.81
C ILE A 111 13.25 -21.73 -23.44
N LYS A 112 13.87 -22.82 -23.02
CA LYS A 112 13.69 -23.43 -21.71
C LYS A 112 14.86 -23.08 -20.80
N ILE A 113 14.57 -22.64 -19.57
CA ILE A 113 15.56 -22.43 -18.50
C ILE A 113 15.27 -23.48 -17.43
N THR A 114 16.23 -24.38 -17.19
CA THR A 114 16.12 -25.52 -16.26
C THR A 114 16.92 -25.28 -14.98
N GLN A 115 16.68 -26.12 -13.97
CA GLN A 115 17.42 -26.06 -12.71
C GLN A 115 18.92 -26.33 -12.86
N ASP A 116 19.27 -27.15 -13.83
CA ASP A 116 20.66 -27.59 -14.09
C ASP A 116 21.44 -26.57 -14.94
N GLU A 117 20.77 -25.59 -15.53
CA GLU A 117 21.39 -24.57 -16.37
C GLU A 117 21.57 -23.25 -15.60
N TYR A 118 22.82 -22.87 -15.45
CA TYR A 118 23.16 -21.58 -14.91
C TYR A 118 23.07 -20.50 -16.00
N LYS A 119 21.92 -19.80 -16.07
CA LYS A 119 21.72 -18.67 -17.01
C LYS A 119 22.03 -17.34 -16.34
N THR A 120 22.84 -16.50 -16.99
CA THR A 120 23.14 -15.15 -16.53
C THR A 120 23.04 -14.13 -17.65
N GLY A 121 22.76 -12.86 -17.28
CA GLY A 121 22.72 -11.73 -18.19
C GLY A 121 21.37 -11.50 -18.84
N THR A 122 21.34 -10.69 -19.87
CA THR A 122 20.10 -10.33 -20.57
C THR A 122 19.66 -11.42 -21.54
N LEU A 123 18.45 -11.89 -21.39
CA LEU A 123 17.76 -12.70 -22.40
C LEU A 123 17.01 -11.76 -23.34
N LEU A 124 17.50 -11.59 -24.56
CA LEU A 124 16.88 -10.75 -25.57
C LEU A 124 15.95 -11.55 -26.47
N ILE A 125 14.70 -11.13 -26.59
CA ILE A 125 13.68 -11.68 -27.47
C ILE A 125 13.49 -10.72 -28.65
N GLU A 126 13.89 -11.18 -29.84
CA GLU A 126 13.82 -10.42 -31.10
C GLU A 126 13.00 -11.15 -32.19
N LYS A 127 12.35 -12.24 -31.83
CA LYS A 127 11.58 -13.05 -32.78
C LYS A 127 10.14 -13.20 -32.33
N ASP A 128 9.21 -13.07 -33.25
CA ASP A 128 7.81 -13.39 -33.04
C ASP A 128 7.62 -14.86 -32.64
N ASN A 129 6.48 -15.16 -32.03
CA ASN A 129 6.08 -16.50 -31.63
C ASN A 129 7.13 -17.18 -30.72
N THR A 130 7.66 -16.43 -29.74
CA THR A 130 8.67 -16.92 -28.80
C THR A 130 8.06 -17.24 -27.44
N THR A 131 8.33 -18.43 -26.94
CA THR A 131 8.02 -18.82 -25.55
C THR A 131 9.30 -18.97 -24.75
N VAL A 132 9.38 -18.26 -23.64
CA VAL A 132 10.38 -18.45 -22.59
C VAL A 132 9.72 -19.18 -21.43
N TYR A 133 10.15 -20.39 -21.15
CA TYR A 133 9.68 -21.20 -20.02
C TYR A 133 10.78 -21.31 -18.97
N ILE A 134 10.51 -20.85 -17.75
CA ILE A 134 11.42 -20.93 -16.61
C ILE A 134 10.88 -21.98 -15.65
N GLU A 135 11.58 -23.12 -15.58
CA GLU A 135 11.19 -24.26 -14.77
C GLU A 135 11.16 -23.93 -13.27
N GLU A 136 10.27 -24.56 -12.51
CA GLU A 136 10.24 -24.37 -11.05
C GLU A 136 11.61 -24.71 -10.44
N GLY A 137 12.10 -23.83 -9.57
CA GLY A 137 13.44 -23.95 -8.96
C GLY A 137 14.60 -23.46 -9.85
N ALA A 138 14.37 -23.20 -11.13
CA ALA A 138 15.35 -22.55 -12.01
C ALA A 138 15.43 -21.05 -11.74
N THR A 139 16.60 -20.46 -11.98
CA THR A 139 16.82 -19.01 -11.85
C THR A 139 17.57 -18.44 -13.05
N LEU A 140 16.98 -17.44 -13.69
CA LEU A 140 17.70 -16.54 -14.59
C LEU A 140 18.31 -15.41 -13.75
N TYR A 141 19.64 -15.41 -13.60
CA TYR A 141 20.36 -14.30 -12.96
C TYR A 141 20.58 -13.16 -13.96
N GLY A 142 19.57 -12.35 -14.14
CA GLY A 142 19.59 -11.29 -15.14
C GLY A 142 18.20 -10.76 -15.41
N ASN A 143 17.95 -10.41 -16.67
CA ASN A 143 16.68 -9.82 -17.09
C ASN A 143 16.22 -10.35 -18.46
N ILE A 144 14.95 -10.11 -18.78
CA ILE A 144 14.34 -10.46 -20.07
C ILE A 144 13.88 -9.18 -20.76
N ILE A 145 14.31 -8.98 -21.99
CA ILE A 145 13.89 -7.86 -22.84
C ILE A 145 13.24 -8.40 -24.10
N ALA A 146 11.99 -8.03 -24.36
CA ALA A 146 11.33 -8.26 -25.65
C ALA A 146 11.07 -6.92 -26.35
N LYS A 147 11.47 -6.83 -27.60
CA LYS A 147 11.33 -5.55 -28.34
C LYS A 147 10.87 -5.76 -29.76
N ASN A 148 9.78 -5.02 -30.14
CA ASN A 148 9.21 -5.02 -31.49
C ASN A 148 8.81 -6.46 -31.96
N CYS A 149 8.23 -7.25 -31.06
CA CYS A 149 7.86 -8.65 -31.31
C CYS A 149 6.38 -8.90 -31.04
N ASN A 150 5.83 -9.93 -31.67
CA ASN A 150 4.44 -10.35 -31.49
C ASN A 150 4.36 -11.80 -30.98
N ASN A 151 3.26 -12.11 -30.29
CA ASN A 151 2.99 -13.46 -29.77
C ASN A 151 4.10 -13.96 -28.85
N ILE A 152 4.38 -13.22 -27.79
CA ILE A 152 5.41 -13.55 -26.80
C ILE A 152 4.76 -14.17 -25.58
N THR A 153 5.34 -15.27 -25.11
CA THR A 153 4.95 -15.91 -23.84
C THR A 153 6.17 -16.05 -22.94
N ILE A 154 6.07 -15.51 -21.72
CA ILE A 154 7.06 -15.72 -20.65
C ILE A 154 6.33 -16.43 -19.51
N CYS A 155 6.72 -17.67 -19.19
CA CYS A 155 5.93 -18.47 -18.27
C CYS A 155 6.77 -19.47 -17.46
N GLY A 156 6.11 -20.15 -16.54
CA GLY A 156 6.72 -21.15 -15.66
C GLY A 156 6.60 -20.77 -14.19
N ARG A 157 7.36 -21.48 -13.34
CA ARG A 157 7.39 -21.25 -11.88
C ARG A 157 8.79 -20.88 -11.39
N GLY A 158 9.70 -20.61 -12.31
CA GLY A 158 11.07 -20.23 -11.99
C GLY A 158 11.21 -18.74 -11.73
N ARG A 159 12.42 -18.30 -11.47
CA ARG A 159 12.77 -16.99 -10.95
C ARG A 159 13.62 -16.20 -11.95
N VAL A 160 13.31 -14.90 -12.09
CA VAL A 160 14.17 -13.88 -12.68
C VAL A 160 14.71 -13.02 -11.53
N CYS A 161 16.04 -12.99 -11.33
CA CYS A 161 16.68 -12.39 -10.19
C CYS A 161 17.86 -11.51 -10.62
N MET A 162 17.88 -10.26 -10.12
CA MET A 162 18.92 -9.29 -10.43
C MET A 162 19.90 -9.08 -9.27
N GLU A 163 20.00 -9.99 -8.30
CA GLU A 163 20.87 -9.85 -7.12
C GLU A 163 22.35 -9.56 -7.45
N ARG A 164 22.79 -9.95 -8.66
CA ARG A 164 24.16 -9.74 -9.14
C ARG A 164 24.41 -8.40 -9.78
N TYR A 165 23.34 -7.61 -10.01
CA TYR A 165 23.47 -6.26 -10.54
C TYR A 165 23.86 -5.31 -9.42
N THR A 166 25.04 -4.67 -9.58
CA THR A 166 25.53 -3.69 -8.61
C THR A 166 24.85 -2.34 -8.78
N TYR A 167 25.00 -1.46 -7.80
CA TYR A 167 24.50 -0.09 -7.88
C TYR A 167 25.03 0.67 -9.10
N GLU A 168 26.28 0.44 -9.50
CA GLU A 168 26.87 1.06 -10.70
C GLU A 168 26.17 0.60 -11.99
N MET A 169 25.76 -0.66 -12.07
CA MET A 169 25.00 -1.20 -13.20
C MET A 169 23.57 -0.65 -13.24
N ARG A 170 23.06 -0.16 -12.10
CA ARG A 170 21.75 0.45 -11.96
C ARG A 170 21.58 1.72 -12.81
N LYS A 171 22.65 2.48 -13.03
CA LYS A 171 22.63 3.68 -13.87
C LYS A 171 22.08 3.43 -15.28
N ASN A 172 22.06 2.19 -15.73
CA ASN A 172 21.54 1.80 -17.03
C ASN A 172 20.02 1.46 -16.98
N PHE A 173 19.33 1.67 -15.86
CA PHE A 173 17.90 1.41 -15.69
C PHE A 173 17.48 0.02 -16.19
N ALA A 174 18.26 -1.01 -15.85
CA ALA A 174 17.94 -2.37 -16.23
C ALA A 174 16.76 -2.90 -15.41
N ARG A 175 15.66 -3.23 -16.05
CA ARG A 175 14.45 -3.81 -15.47
C ARG A 175 14.50 -5.32 -15.54
N SER A 176 13.87 -6.01 -14.60
CA SER A 176 13.86 -7.47 -14.63
C SER A 176 13.10 -8.02 -15.84
N ILE A 177 11.95 -7.43 -16.16
CA ILE A 177 11.17 -7.72 -17.39
C ILE A 177 10.91 -6.40 -18.09
N ASP A 178 11.30 -6.29 -19.35
CA ASP A 178 11.10 -5.09 -20.17
C ASP A 178 10.49 -5.46 -21.53
N ILE A 179 9.21 -5.13 -21.72
CA ILE A 179 8.46 -5.42 -22.95
C ILE A 179 8.19 -4.11 -23.68
N ILE A 180 8.73 -3.99 -24.88
CA ILE A 180 8.74 -2.72 -25.62
C ILE A 180 8.15 -2.90 -27.00
N ASN A 181 7.10 -2.14 -27.34
CA ASN A 181 6.43 -2.14 -28.65
C ASN A 181 6.06 -3.55 -29.12
N CYS A 182 5.49 -4.35 -28.23
CA CYS A 182 5.07 -5.72 -28.53
C CYS A 182 3.54 -5.84 -28.55
N LYS A 183 3.05 -6.85 -29.26
CA LYS A 183 1.62 -7.17 -29.33
C LYS A 183 1.36 -8.63 -29.02
N ASN A 184 0.22 -8.92 -28.37
CA ASN A 184 -0.18 -10.25 -27.93
C ASN A 184 0.91 -10.89 -27.04
N VAL A 185 1.04 -10.37 -25.83
CA VAL A 185 2.04 -10.79 -24.85
C VAL A 185 1.37 -11.46 -23.68
N THR A 186 1.87 -12.62 -23.28
CA THR A 186 1.45 -13.33 -22.07
C THR A 186 2.64 -13.51 -21.12
N ILE A 187 2.48 -13.06 -19.85
CA ILE A 187 3.46 -13.28 -18.79
C ILE A 187 2.76 -14.01 -17.65
N LYS A 188 3.23 -15.22 -17.28
CA LYS A 188 2.48 -16.03 -16.32
C LYS A 188 3.36 -16.86 -15.39
N GLY A 189 3.03 -16.83 -14.10
CA GLY A 189 3.50 -17.78 -13.09
C GLY A 189 4.88 -17.52 -12.51
N ILE A 190 5.72 -16.75 -13.19
CA ILE A 190 7.12 -16.49 -12.81
C ILE A 190 7.24 -15.69 -11.51
N ILE A 191 8.42 -15.77 -10.91
CA ILE A 191 8.82 -14.96 -9.76
C ILE A 191 9.85 -13.95 -10.23
N ILE A 192 9.69 -12.69 -9.82
CA ILE A 192 10.66 -11.62 -10.01
C ILE A 192 11.21 -11.25 -8.63
N ASP A 193 12.54 -11.22 -8.50
CA ASP A 193 13.21 -11.06 -7.22
C ASP A 193 14.42 -10.12 -7.34
N ASP A 194 14.61 -9.28 -6.32
CA ASP A 194 15.73 -8.35 -6.17
C ASP A 194 15.98 -7.50 -7.43
N SER A 195 14.93 -6.90 -7.97
CA SER A 195 15.00 -6.04 -9.15
C SER A 195 15.95 -4.88 -8.94
N ASN A 196 16.73 -4.56 -9.97
CA ASN A 196 17.72 -3.48 -9.90
C ASN A 196 17.09 -2.08 -10.03
N ASP A 197 15.94 -2.00 -10.69
CA ASP A 197 15.08 -0.86 -10.95
C ASP A 197 13.64 -1.40 -11.04
N TRP A 198 12.71 -0.79 -11.77
CA TRP A 198 11.35 -1.32 -11.95
C TRP A 198 11.35 -2.81 -12.28
N SER A 199 10.52 -3.58 -11.59
CA SER A 199 10.51 -5.04 -11.75
C SER A 199 9.97 -5.46 -13.12
N MET A 200 8.85 -4.86 -13.54
CA MET A 200 8.25 -5.15 -14.85
C MET A 200 7.76 -3.87 -15.52
N ARG A 201 8.25 -3.60 -16.73
CA ARG A 201 7.76 -2.50 -17.55
C ARG A 201 7.16 -2.99 -18.85
N ILE A 202 5.95 -2.52 -19.16
CA ILE A 202 5.22 -2.77 -20.40
C ILE A 202 5.06 -1.44 -21.13
N THR A 203 5.77 -1.23 -22.23
CA THR A 203 5.88 0.07 -22.88
C THR A 203 5.45 0.01 -24.35
N GLY A 204 4.46 0.86 -24.75
CA GLY A 204 4.00 0.93 -26.12
C GLY A 204 3.38 -0.36 -26.65
N CYS A 205 2.80 -1.18 -25.77
CA CYS A 205 2.30 -2.51 -26.08
C CYS A 205 0.78 -2.53 -26.29
N ASP A 206 0.29 -3.58 -26.94
CA ASP A 206 -1.13 -3.81 -27.22
C ASP A 206 -1.47 -5.29 -26.99
N ASP A 207 -2.61 -5.59 -26.36
CA ASP A 207 -3.05 -6.95 -26.02
C ASP A 207 -2.04 -7.68 -25.11
N VAL A 208 -1.94 -7.27 -23.85
CA VAL A 208 -1.02 -7.86 -22.86
C VAL A 208 -1.80 -8.51 -21.72
N ASN A 209 -1.45 -9.74 -21.39
CA ASN A 209 -1.99 -10.48 -20.25
C ASN A 209 -0.88 -10.88 -19.28
N ILE A 210 -0.94 -10.39 -18.05
CA ILE A 210 0.00 -10.69 -16.97
C ILE A 210 -0.78 -11.37 -15.86
N SER A 211 -0.40 -12.60 -15.48
CA SER A 211 -1.15 -13.34 -14.48
C SER A 211 -0.27 -14.20 -13.58
N ASP A 212 -0.70 -14.35 -12.31
CA ASP A 212 -0.07 -15.23 -11.32
C ASP A 212 1.44 -14.98 -11.09
N VAL A 213 1.90 -13.74 -11.28
CA VAL A 213 3.29 -13.33 -11.05
C VAL A 213 3.47 -12.93 -9.58
N LYS A 214 4.65 -13.24 -9.01
CA LYS A 214 5.06 -12.83 -7.67
C LYS A 214 6.27 -11.92 -7.80
N ILE A 215 6.23 -10.76 -7.15
CA ILE A 215 7.27 -9.73 -7.28
C ILE A 215 7.77 -9.33 -5.90
N PHE A 216 9.09 -9.45 -5.72
CA PHE A 216 9.79 -9.06 -4.50
C PHE A 216 10.86 -8.02 -4.83
N GLY A 217 10.71 -6.82 -4.29
CA GLY A 217 11.61 -5.68 -4.51
C GLY A 217 12.19 -5.16 -3.19
N CYS A 218 13.51 -5.04 -3.10
CA CYS A 218 14.20 -4.57 -1.90
C CYS A 218 15.12 -3.36 -2.16
N ARG A 219 15.13 -2.83 -3.37
CA ARG A 219 15.96 -1.68 -3.75
C ARG A 219 15.11 -0.46 -4.06
N GLY A 220 15.64 0.73 -3.92
CA GLY A 220 14.94 1.94 -4.36
C GLY A 220 14.58 1.85 -5.85
N ASN A 221 13.43 2.40 -6.25
CA ASN A 221 12.82 2.26 -7.57
C ASN A 221 12.53 0.80 -7.96
N SER A 222 12.34 -0.11 -7.02
CA SER A 222 11.87 -1.47 -7.33
C SER A 222 10.34 -1.50 -7.37
N ASP A 223 9.77 -0.75 -8.32
CA ASP A 223 8.34 -0.78 -8.61
C ASP A 223 7.91 -2.18 -9.03
N GLY A 224 6.65 -2.51 -8.85
CA GLY A 224 6.10 -3.81 -9.22
C GLY A 224 5.86 -3.93 -10.73
N ILE A 225 4.74 -3.38 -11.20
CA ILE A 225 4.33 -3.44 -12.61
C ILE A 225 3.97 -2.04 -13.11
N ASP A 226 4.76 -1.54 -14.06
CA ASP A 226 4.59 -0.26 -14.74
C ASP A 226 4.02 -0.45 -16.14
N ILE A 227 2.80 0.00 -16.37
CA ILE A 227 2.16 0.01 -17.68
C ILE A 227 2.34 1.41 -18.29
N CYS A 228 3.17 1.50 -19.32
CA CYS A 228 3.61 2.77 -19.92
C CYS A 228 3.13 2.92 -21.36
N GLY A 229 2.23 3.88 -21.64
CA GLY A 229 1.77 4.16 -23.00
C GLY A 229 1.27 2.92 -23.73
N SER A 230 0.55 2.04 -23.03
CA SER A 230 0.08 0.75 -23.56
C SER A 230 -1.45 0.64 -23.45
N ARG A 231 -2.04 -0.27 -24.21
CA ARG A 231 -3.49 -0.46 -24.22
C ARG A 231 -3.90 -1.92 -24.21
N ASN A 232 -5.17 -2.18 -23.82
CA ASN A 232 -5.74 -3.53 -23.73
C ASN A 232 -4.87 -4.45 -22.85
N VAL A 233 -4.57 -3.99 -21.63
CA VAL A 233 -3.70 -4.70 -20.69
C VAL A 233 -4.52 -5.26 -19.53
N THR A 234 -4.36 -6.55 -19.26
CA THR A 234 -4.92 -7.21 -18.07
C THR A 234 -3.81 -7.72 -17.18
N VAL A 235 -3.84 -7.27 -15.93
CA VAL A 235 -2.95 -7.71 -14.86
C VAL A 235 -3.81 -8.38 -13.79
N SER A 236 -3.60 -9.67 -13.51
CA SER A 236 -4.45 -10.42 -12.60
C SER A 236 -3.68 -11.40 -11.72
N ASP A 237 -4.23 -11.68 -10.56
CA ASP A 237 -3.70 -12.71 -9.67
C ASP A 237 -2.22 -12.49 -9.30
N ILE A 238 -1.84 -11.24 -9.05
CA ILE A 238 -0.48 -10.85 -8.70
C ILE A 238 -0.29 -10.86 -7.18
N PHE A 239 0.93 -11.15 -6.74
CA PHE A 239 1.42 -10.80 -5.43
C PHE A 239 2.60 -9.85 -5.55
N THR A 240 2.58 -8.74 -4.81
CA THR A 240 3.74 -7.86 -4.68
C THR A 240 4.13 -7.69 -3.23
N ARG A 241 5.43 -7.74 -2.96
CA ARG A 241 6.06 -7.07 -1.82
C ARG A 241 7.25 -6.31 -2.35
N VAL A 242 7.06 -5.01 -2.57
CA VAL A 242 8.01 -4.14 -3.24
C VAL A 242 8.31 -2.90 -2.41
N TRP A 243 9.47 -2.31 -2.64
CA TRP A 243 9.89 -1.12 -1.91
C TRP A 243 9.29 0.16 -2.52
N ASP A 244 9.14 0.22 -3.85
CA ASP A 244 8.52 1.36 -4.55
C ASP A 244 7.08 1.02 -4.98
N ASP A 245 6.48 1.76 -5.89
CA ASP A 245 5.06 1.64 -6.28
C ASP A 245 4.71 0.23 -6.80
N SER A 246 3.56 -0.34 -6.39
CA SER A 246 3.25 -1.74 -6.76
C SER A 246 2.58 -1.87 -8.12
N PHE A 247 1.49 -1.15 -8.38
CA PHE A 247 0.77 -1.12 -9.66
C PHE A 247 0.71 0.31 -10.19
N VAL A 248 1.29 0.53 -11.35
CA VAL A 248 1.49 1.88 -11.87
C VAL A 248 1.05 2.01 -13.32
N VAL A 249 0.40 3.13 -13.63
CA VAL A 249 0.12 3.54 -15.01
C VAL A 249 0.84 4.84 -15.30
N LYS A 250 1.72 4.85 -16.30
CA LYS A 250 2.52 6.01 -16.74
C LYS A 250 2.38 6.21 -18.24
N ALA A 251 2.66 7.42 -18.70
CA ALA A 251 2.77 7.73 -20.14
C ALA A 251 4.08 8.51 -20.37
N LEU A 252 5.06 7.83 -20.96
CA LEU A 252 6.43 8.30 -21.10
C LEU A 252 6.74 8.68 -22.57
N ASP A 253 5.88 9.46 -23.23
CA ASP A 253 5.96 9.77 -24.66
C ASP A 253 5.88 8.51 -25.57
N THR A 254 5.24 7.46 -25.08
CA THR A 254 5.13 6.16 -25.76
C THR A 254 3.72 5.84 -26.25
N GLY A 255 2.80 6.80 -26.14
CA GLY A 255 1.41 6.69 -26.53
C GLY A 255 0.43 6.75 -25.36
N ASN A 256 -0.84 6.66 -25.67
CA ASN A 256 -1.92 6.70 -24.69
C ASN A 256 -1.96 5.43 -23.83
N CYS A 257 -2.47 5.58 -22.61
CA CYS A 257 -2.83 4.45 -21.75
C CYS A 257 -4.34 4.26 -21.78
N GLU A 258 -4.81 3.14 -22.32
CA GLU A 258 -6.25 2.90 -22.50
C GLU A 258 -6.62 1.43 -22.23
N ASN A 259 -7.75 1.19 -21.58
CA ASN A 259 -8.28 -0.16 -21.32
C ASN A 259 -7.30 -1.02 -20.52
N ILE A 260 -6.94 -0.57 -19.33
CA ILE A 260 -6.01 -1.27 -18.43
C ILE A 260 -6.78 -1.73 -17.19
N ILE A 261 -6.64 -3.00 -16.83
CA ILE A 261 -7.26 -3.55 -15.64
C ILE A 261 -6.23 -4.29 -14.78
N PHE A 262 -6.16 -3.93 -13.49
CA PHE A 262 -5.47 -4.67 -12.44
C PHE A 262 -6.52 -5.31 -11.54
N LYS A 263 -6.42 -6.62 -11.30
CA LYS A 263 -7.45 -7.31 -10.52
C LYS A 263 -6.97 -8.52 -9.74
N ASN A 264 -7.78 -8.97 -8.77
CA ASN A 264 -7.61 -10.23 -8.02
C ASN A 264 -6.23 -10.37 -7.38
N SER A 265 -5.69 -9.32 -6.80
CA SER A 265 -4.29 -9.26 -6.42
C SER A 265 -4.10 -8.95 -4.94
N VAL A 266 -2.95 -9.35 -4.41
CA VAL A 266 -2.54 -9.08 -3.03
C VAL A 266 -1.31 -8.20 -3.06
N LEU A 267 -1.39 -7.03 -2.44
CA LEU A 267 -0.34 -6.02 -2.43
C LEU A 267 0.21 -5.84 -1.01
N TRP A 268 1.52 -5.86 -0.91
CA TRP A 268 2.31 -5.42 0.22
C TRP A 268 3.31 -4.39 -0.29
N ASN A 269 3.25 -3.19 0.24
CA ASN A 269 4.15 -2.11 -0.17
C ASN A 269 4.99 -1.67 1.03
N ASP A 270 6.32 -1.74 0.92
CA ASP A 270 7.21 -1.43 2.04
C ASP A 270 7.55 0.06 2.15
N PHE A 271 7.40 0.88 1.07
CA PHE A 271 7.82 2.29 1.11
C PHE A 271 6.91 3.26 0.37
N ALA A 272 6.45 2.98 -0.85
CA ALA A 272 5.74 3.95 -1.68
C ALA A 272 4.23 3.65 -1.79
N ARG A 273 3.67 3.46 -2.99
CA ARG A 273 2.22 3.39 -3.22
C ARG A 273 1.78 2.01 -3.71
N PRO A 274 0.73 1.44 -3.16
CA PRO A 274 0.14 0.21 -3.73
C PRO A 274 -0.45 0.40 -5.13
N MET A 275 -1.10 1.52 -5.41
CA MET A 275 -1.74 1.80 -6.72
C MET A 275 -1.57 3.27 -7.10
N GLU A 276 -1.04 3.50 -8.30
CA GLU A 276 -0.74 4.85 -8.78
C GLU A 276 -1.09 5.03 -10.27
N VAL A 277 -1.71 6.14 -10.60
CA VAL A 277 -1.80 6.67 -11.97
C VAL A 277 -0.98 7.95 -12.01
N GLY A 278 0.19 7.88 -12.60
CA GLY A 278 1.14 9.00 -12.61
C GLY A 278 2.57 8.57 -12.22
N VAL A 279 3.44 9.51 -11.92
CA VAL A 279 3.34 10.97 -12.00
C VAL A 279 3.47 11.46 -13.45
N GLU A 280 4.29 10.73 -14.25
CA GLU A 280 4.59 11.07 -15.63
C GLU A 280 3.44 10.66 -16.55
N LEU A 281 2.67 11.62 -17.04
CA LEU A 281 1.51 11.40 -17.90
C LEU A 281 1.61 12.22 -19.20
N ARG A 282 2.70 11.98 -19.96
CA ARG A 282 2.95 12.61 -21.25
C ARG A 282 2.31 11.82 -22.38
N ALA A 283 1.03 12.06 -22.59
CA ALA A 283 0.22 11.51 -23.66
C ALA A 283 -1.00 12.40 -23.91
N ASP A 284 -1.76 12.15 -24.99
CA ASP A 284 -3.03 12.84 -25.16
C ASP A 284 -4.07 12.34 -24.13
N LYS A 285 -4.08 11.02 -23.86
CA LYS A 285 -5.11 10.40 -23.01
C LYS A 285 -4.56 9.28 -22.12
N VAL A 286 -5.06 9.28 -20.87
CA VAL A 286 -4.91 8.19 -19.91
C VAL A 286 -6.30 7.88 -19.38
N ARG A 287 -6.93 6.78 -19.85
CA ARG A 287 -8.34 6.54 -19.58
C ARG A 287 -8.75 5.07 -19.54
N ASN A 288 -9.92 4.83 -18.97
CA ASN A 288 -10.52 3.50 -18.82
C ASN A 288 -9.55 2.54 -18.11
N ILE A 289 -9.18 2.93 -16.89
CA ILE A 289 -8.27 2.17 -16.03
C ILE A 289 -9.04 1.69 -14.81
N LYS A 290 -8.92 0.41 -14.49
CA LYS A 290 -9.61 -0.20 -13.35
C LYS A 290 -8.65 -0.96 -12.46
N PHE A 291 -8.74 -0.68 -11.15
CA PHE A 291 -8.18 -1.49 -10.07
C PHE A 291 -9.34 -2.19 -9.37
N GLU A 292 -9.39 -3.52 -9.40
CA GLU A 292 -10.56 -4.27 -8.97
C GLU A 292 -10.21 -5.50 -8.14
N ASN A 293 -10.93 -5.72 -7.05
CA ASN A 293 -10.78 -6.89 -6.20
C ASN A 293 -9.33 -7.09 -5.72
N ILE A 294 -8.81 -6.12 -4.98
CA ILE A 294 -7.43 -6.08 -4.50
C ILE A 294 -7.41 -6.06 -2.97
N ASP A 295 -6.52 -6.84 -2.38
CA ASP A 295 -6.20 -6.81 -0.97
C ASP A 295 -4.86 -6.09 -0.75
N ILE A 296 -4.87 -4.99 -0.01
CA ILE A 296 -3.66 -4.32 0.48
C ILE A 296 -3.45 -4.84 1.91
N ILE A 297 -2.49 -5.74 2.09
CA ILE A 297 -2.29 -6.40 3.38
C ILE A 297 -1.36 -5.62 4.31
N HIS A 298 -0.41 -4.88 3.75
CA HIS A 298 0.48 -3.96 4.47
C HIS A 298 0.88 -2.78 3.59
N SER A 299 0.88 -1.58 4.16
CA SER A 299 1.50 -0.38 3.60
C SER A 299 1.71 0.64 4.72
N ASP A 300 2.86 0.60 5.37
CA ASP A 300 3.21 1.47 6.49
C ASP A 300 4.14 2.61 6.03
N THR A 301 3.70 3.42 5.08
CA THR A 301 4.58 4.35 4.39
C THR A 301 4.24 5.81 4.59
N GLY A 302 2.99 6.14 4.91
CA GLY A 302 2.47 7.52 4.93
C GLY A 302 2.18 8.09 3.54
N TYR A 303 2.36 7.30 2.48
CA TYR A 303 1.94 7.62 1.11
C TYR A 303 0.49 7.18 0.86
N PRO A 304 -0.17 7.69 -0.20
CA PRO A 304 -1.52 7.27 -0.55
C PRO A 304 -1.57 5.82 -1.02
N LEU A 305 -2.64 5.12 -0.63
CA LEU A 305 -2.90 3.76 -1.07
C LEU A 305 -3.44 3.72 -2.50
N MET A 306 -4.19 4.76 -2.87
CA MET A 306 -4.78 4.97 -4.18
C MET A 306 -4.47 6.40 -4.62
N GLY A 307 -3.51 6.54 -5.54
CA GLY A 307 -3.00 7.82 -6.01
C GLY A 307 -3.33 8.11 -7.47
N ILE A 308 -3.62 9.38 -7.78
CA ILE A 308 -3.62 9.93 -9.14
C ILE A 308 -2.85 11.24 -9.08
N HIS A 309 -1.60 11.21 -9.48
CA HIS A 309 -0.74 12.38 -9.49
C HIS A 309 -0.40 12.77 -10.91
N HIS A 310 -0.73 13.99 -11.30
CA HIS A 310 -0.64 14.46 -12.68
C HIS A 310 0.13 15.76 -12.76
N GLY A 311 1.25 15.76 -13.48
CA GLY A 311 2.10 16.92 -13.65
C GLY A 311 2.43 17.25 -15.12
N ASP A 312 1.87 16.51 -16.08
CA ASP A 312 2.10 16.67 -17.51
C ASP A 312 0.77 17.01 -18.23
N HIS A 313 0.61 16.72 -19.55
CA HIS A 313 -0.50 17.26 -20.34
C HIS A 313 -1.67 16.29 -20.62
N ALA A 314 -1.65 15.07 -20.11
CA ALA A 314 -2.69 14.11 -20.44
C ALA A 314 -4.10 14.52 -19.99
N GLU A 315 -5.11 14.16 -20.78
CA GLU A 315 -6.49 14.09 -20.31
C GLU A 315 -6.67 12.77 -19.55
N VAL A 316 -6.77 12.84 -18.21
CA VAL A 316 -6.95 11.67 -17.34
C VAL A 316 -8.43 11.48 -17.05
N SER A 317 -9.00 10.33 -17.41
CA SER A 317 -10.42 10.09 -17.18
C SER A 317 -10.80 8.63 -16.98
N ASP A 318 -11.99 8.43 -16.40
CA ASP A 318 -12.63 7.12 -16.30
C ASP A 318 -11.75 6.11 -15.55
N ILE A 319 -11.26 6.52 -14.37
CA ILE A 319 -10.45 5.68 -13.47
C ILE A 319 -11.34 5.14 -12.35
N VAL A 320 -11.26 3.83 -12.12
CA VAL A 320 -12.09 3.14 -11.13
C VAL A 320 -11.22 2.33 -10.18
N PHE A 321 -11.41 2.54 -8.89
CA PHE A 321 -10.93 1.69 -7.81
C PHE A 321 -12.14 1.00 -7.17
N ASP A 322 -12.26 -0.32 -7.30
CA ASP A 322 -13.46 -1.04 -6.89
C ASP A 322 -13.14 -2.30 -6.11
N ASN A 323 -13.89 -2.55 -5.03
CA ASN A 323 -13.75 -3.73 -4.20
C ASN A 323 -12.30 -3.90 -3.65
N ILE A 324 -11.81 -2.87 -2.98
CA ILE A 324 -10.47 -2.84 -2.36
C ILE A 324 -10.62 -3.09 -0.86
N ARG A 325 -9.84 -4.03 -0.33
CA ARG A 325 -9.77 -4.32 1.11
C ARG A 325 -8.40 -3.92 1.61
N ILE A 326 -8.39 -3.16 2.70
CA ILE A 326 -7.18 -2.56 3.25
C ILE A 326 -7.06 -3.05 4.69
N GLU A 327 -5.95 -3.71 4.97
CA GLU A 327 -5.70 -4.31 6.27
C GLU A 327 -4.72 -3.45 7.09
N ASP A 328 -3.60 -3.96 7.50
CA ASP A 328 -2.66 -3.27 8.39
C ASP A 328 -1.80 -2.23 7.63
N THR A 329 -2.28 -0.98 7.58
CA THR A 329 -1.64 0.12 6.84
C THR A 329 -1.56 1.39 7.68
N PRO A 330 -0.82 1.39 8.79
CA PRO A 330 -0.78 2.56 9.68
C PRO A 330 -0.09 3.77 9.04
N GLY A 331 -0.69 4.94 9.21
CA GLY A 331 -0.16 6.21 8.73
C GLY A 331 -0.38 6.52 7.25
N ALA A 332 -0.95 5.59 6.48
CA ALA A 332 -1.25 5.82 5.06
C ALA A 332 -2.42 6.79 4.84
N GLN A 333 -2.46 7.42 3.68
CA GLN A 333 -3.64 8.11 3.15
C GLN A 333 -4.48 7.11 2.36
N LEU A 334 -5.80 7.17 2.42
CA LEU A 334 -6.63 6.34 1.55
C LEU A 334 -6.56 6.83 0.09
N PHE A 335 -6.73 8.14 -0.12
CA PHE A 335 -6.85 8.76 -1.43
C PHE A 335 -5.95 9.99 -1.55
N ASP A 336 -5.30 10.17 -2.69
CA ASP A 336 -4.63 11.42 -3.04
C ASP A 336 -4.75 11.68 -4.55
N ILE A 337 -5.45 12.73 -4.95
CA ILE A 337 -5.65 13.11 -6.35
C ILE A 337 -5.16 14.54 -6.52
N ARG A 338 -4.13 14.73 -7.35
CA ARG A 338 -3.56 16.06 -7.56
C ARG A 338 -3.14 16.34 -8.98
N ILE A 339 -3.36 17.59 -9.40
CA ILE A 339 -2.69 18.19 -10.55
C ILE A 339 -1.68 19.18 -10.00
N ALA A 340 -0.39 18.86 -10.11
CA ALA A 340 0.68 19.67 -9.51
C ALA A 340 2.02 19.49 -10.22
N ASP A 341 2.85 20.51 -10.19
CA ASP A 341 4.24 20.39 -10.56
C ASP A 341 4.98 19.39 -9.68
N SER A 342 5.84 18.62 -10.27
CA SER A 342 6.68 17.64 -9.59
C SER A 342 8.07 17.58 -10.23
N VAL A 343 9.03 17.00 -9.52
CA VAL A 343 10.38 16.77 -10.06
C VAL A 343 10.41 15.77 -11.22
N TRP A 344 9.30 15.06 -11.43
CA TRP A 344 9.16 13.98 -12.42
C TRP A 344 8.50 14.43 -13.73
N ASN A 345 7.67 15.49 -13.72
CA ASN A 345 7.10 16.02 -14.96
C ASN A 345 8.17 16.63 -15.87
N ARG A 346 7.94 16.60 -17.18
CA ARG A 346 8.92 17.00 -18.19
C ARG A 346 8.36 17.95 -19.22
N ASP A 347 7.08 18.19 -19.27
CA ASP A 347 6.51 19.18 -20.15
C ASP A 347 5.98 20.41 -19.37
N ASN A 348 5.68 21.48 -20.09
CA ASN A 348 5.23 22.75 -19.50
C ASN A 348 3.71 22.93 -19.63
N LYS A 349 2.98 21.83 -19.85
CA LYS A 349 1.53 21.84 -20.01
C LYS A 349 0.93 20.98 -18.92
N MET A 350 -0.18 21.42 -18.38
CA MET A 350 -1.00 20.62 -17.47
C MET A 350 -2.17 20.02 -18.23
N GLY A 351 -2.68 18.89 -17.74
CA GLY A 351 -3.91 18.27 -18.20
C GLY A 351 -5.02 18.38 -17.18
N ASP A 352 -6.04 17.57 -17.36
CA ASP A 352 -7.24 17.51 -16.52
C ASP A 352 -7.43 16.12 -15.91
N ILE A 353 -8.17 16.06 -14.79
CA ILE A 353 -8.62 14.80 -14.20
C ILE A 353 -10.14 14.82 -14.09
N ARG A 354 -10.82 13.76 -14.59
CA ARG A 354 -12.28 13.67 -14.47
C ARG A 354 -12.82 12.24 -14.41
N ASN A 355 -14.03 12.09 -13.87
CA ASN A 355 -14.77 10.82 -13.79
C ASN A 355 -13.97 9.76 -13.01
N ILE A 356 -13.61 10.06 -11.78
CA ILE A 356 -12.90 9.13 -10.91
C ILE A 356 -13.92 8.49 -9.96
N THR A 357 -13.83 7.18 -9.80
CA THR A 357 -14.73 6.45 -8.90
C THR A 357 -13.94 5.56 -7.94
N PHE A 358 -14.21 5.73 -6.66
CA PHE A 358 -13.79 4.83 -5.60
C PHE A 358 -15.05 4.13 -5.07
N SER A 359 -15.12 2.80 -5.19
CA SER A 359 -16.32 2.06 -4.80
C SER A 359 -15.98 0.80 -4.01
N ASN A 360 -16.86 0.45 -3.05
CA ASN A 360 -16.76 -0.79 -2.27
C ASN A 360 -15.39 -0.98 -1.59
N ILE A 361 -14.88 0.09 -0.98
CA ILE A 361 -13.57 0.09 -0.31
C ILE A 361 -13.78 -0.15 1.18
N LYS A 362 -13.02 -1.09 1.74
CA LYS A 362 -13.10 -1.45 3.15
C LYS A 362 -11.74 -1.32 3.82
N TYR A 363 -11.62 -0.37 4.74
CA TYR A 363 -10.49 -0.23 5.65
C TYR A 363 -10.81 -0.93 6.98
N LEU A 364 -9.96 -1.86 7.39
CA LEU A 364 -10.17 -2.72 8.56
C LEU A 364 -9.46 -2.22 9.82
N GLY A 365 -8.68 -1.15 9.71
CA GLY A 365 -7.82 -0.66 10.80
C GLY A 365 -6.47 -1.37 10.84
N THR A 366 -5.76 -1.21 11.95
CA THR A 366 -4.52 -1.91 12.24
C THR A 366 -4.81 -3.21 13.00
N ASP A 367 -3.79 -4.01 13.27
CA ASP A 367 -3.89 -5.24 14.08
C ASP A 367 -4.47 -4.98 15.50
N ASN A 368 -4.36 -3.75 15.99
CA ASN A 368 -4.97 -3.32 17.25
C ASN A 368 -6.38 -2.69 17.07
N ASN A 369 -6.98 -2.76 15.89
CA ASN A 369 -8.23 -2.10 15.51
C ASN A 369 -8.18 -0.56 15.68
N ASP A 370 -7.01 0.05 15.60
CA ASP A 370 -6.87 1.49 15.62
C ASP A 370 -7.05 2.09 14.22
N ILE A 371 -7.61 3.28 14.12
CA ILE A 371 -7.67 4.05 12.88
C ILE A 371 -6.39 4.86 12.76
N LEU A 372 -5.43 4.36 11.99
CA LEU A 372 -4.14 5.00 11.77
C LEU A 372 -4.03 5.49 10.32
N LEU A 373 -4.84 6.48 9.96
CA LEU A 373 -4.84 7.08 8.62
C LEU A 373 -4.34 8.52 8.67
N SER A 374 -3.70 8.97 7.61
CA SER A 374 -3.44 10.37 7.32
C SER A 374 -4.60 10.95 6.50
N ASN A 375 -4.71 12.28 6.49
CA ASN A 375 -5.71 12.98 5.66
C ASN A 375 -5.57 12.62 4.19
N SER A 376 -6.68 12.25 3.59
CA SER A 376 -6.84 12.16 2.15
C SER A 376 -6.94 13.56 1.52
N ARG A 377 -6.60 13.68 0.22
CA ARG A 377 -6.49 14.96 -0.45
C ARG A 377 -7.01 14.92 -1.88
N ILE A 378 -7.69 16.02 -2.31
CA ILE A 378 -7.97 16.30 -3.72
C ILE A 378 -7.64 17.74 -3.99
N GLU A 379 -6.85 18.04 -5.04
CA GLU A 379 -6.40 19.38 -5.36
C GLU A 379 -6.16 19.54 -6.86
N GLY A 380 -6.87 20.47 -7.49
CA GLY A 380 -6.65 20.91 -8.87
C GLY A 380 -5.55 21.94 -8.98
N PHE A 381 -5.22 22.37 -10.18
CA PHE A 381 -4.12 23.30 -10.46
C PHE A 381 -4.62 24.71 -10.80
N SER A 382 -5.67 24.81 -11.63
CA SER A 382 -6.26 26.08 -12.06
C SER A 382 -7.71 25.86 -12.52
N GLU A 383 -8.41 26.95 -12.87
CA GLU A 383 -9.77 26.84 -13.47
C GLU A 383 -9.77 26.04 -14.78
N GLU A 384 -8.70 26.12 -15.56
CA GLU A 384 -8.56 25.40 -16.83
C GLU A 384 -8.06 23.96 -16.63
N HIS A 385 -7.25 23.70 -15.60
CA HIS A 385 -6.66 22.42 -15.27
C HIS A 385 -7.17 21.96 -13.90
N ASN A 386 -8.32 21.33 -13.92
CA ASN A 386 -9.08 21.03 -12.70
C ASN A 386 -9.47 19.55 -12.57
N ILE A 387 -10.04 19.23 -11.41
CA ILE A 387 -10.53 17.89 -11.10
C ILE A 387 -12.05 17.93 -11.03
N ARG A 388 -12.71 17.03 -11.78
CA ARG A 388 -14.18 16.98 -11.85
C ARG A 388 -14.74 15.58 -11.71
N ASN A 389 -15.93 15.49 -11.08
CA ASN A 389 -16.69 14.25 -10.94
C ASN A 389 -15.90 13.13 -10.26
N VAL A 390 -15.60 13.32 -8.97
CA VAL A 390 -14.98 12.29 -8.13
C VAL A 390 -16.04 11.69 -7.21
N ASN A 391 -16.28 10.41 -7.35
CA ASN A 391 -17.34 9.69 -6.67
C ASN A 391 -16.77 8.69 -5.67
N PHE A 392 -17.21 8.77 -4.43
CA PHE A 392 -16.94 7.81 -3.37
C PHE A 392 -18.24 7.08 -3.04
N HIS A 393 -18.25 5.76 -3.23
CA HIS A 393 -19.44 4.95 -3.05
C HIS A 393 -19.14 3.72 -2.20
N ASN A 394 -19.89 3.50 -1.12
CA ASN A 394 -19.68 2.37 -0.20
C ASN A 394 -18.26 2.32 0.40
N ILE A 395 -17.74 3.44 0.89
CA ILE A 395 -16.47 3.49 1.58
C ILE A 395 -16.68 3.18 3.05
N ASN A 396 -16.18 2.03 3.49
CA ASN A 396 -16.32 1.54 4.85
C ASN A 396 -15.00 1.73 5.62
N ILE A 397 -15.03 2.53 6.66
CA ILE A 397 -13.88 2.75 7.54
C ILE A 397 -14.19 2.10 8.89
N ASN A 398 -13.50 1.01 9.20
CA ASN A 398 -13.62 0.26 10.44
C ASN A 398 -15.08 -0.04 10.83
N GLY A 399 -15.84 -0.60 9.89
CA GLY A 399 -17.22 -1.04 10.09
C GLY A 399 -18.31 -0.02 9.79
N LYS A 400 -17.98 1.24 9.51
CA LYS A 400 -18.95 2.30 9.20
C LYS A 400 -18.75 2.89 7.81
N TYR A 401 -19.86 3.12 7.11
CA TYR A 401 -19.84 3.77 5.80
C TYR A 401 -19.77 5.28 5.94
N ALA A 402 -18.84 5.90 5.23
CA ALA A 402 -18.75 7.35 5.13
C ALA A 402 -19.82 7.91 4.18
N LEU A 403 -20.44 9.02 4.57
CA LEU A 403 -21.48 9.74 3.81
C LEU A 403 -21.06 11.17 3.48
N THR A 404 -19.97 11.64 4.03
CA THR A 404 -19.44 12.99 3.83
C THR A 404 -17.93 12.96 3.58
N PRO A 405 -17.37 13.98 2.91
CA PRO A 405 -15.91 14.10 2.79
C PRO A 405 -15.19 14.11 4.15
N LYS A 406 -15.79 14.71 5.17
CA LYS A 406 -15.24 14.76 6.53
C LYS A 406 -15.08 13.36 7.13
N GLU A 407 -16.07 12.49 6.96
CA GLU A 407 -16.00 11.09 7.44
C GLU A 407 -14.98 10.23 6.67
N LEU A 408 -14.62 10.63 5.46
CA LEU A 408 -13.50 10.06 4.72
C LEU A 408 -12.14 10.56 5.18
N GLY A 409 -12.09 11.58 6.04
CA GLY A 409 -10.86 12.33 6.30
C GLY A 409 -10.34 13.03 5.06
N LEU A 410 -11.22 13.49 4.18
CA LEU A 410 -10.89 14.04 2.87
C LEU A 410 -10.85 15.57 2.91
N ASN A 411 -9.69 16.13 2.62
CA ASN A 411 -9.52 17.56 2.35
C ASN A 411 -9.70 17.82 0.85
N VAL A 412 -10.64 18.68 0.53
CA VAL A 412 -10.87 19.14 -0.84
C VAL A 412 -10.36 20.58 -0.94
N TYR A 413 -9.38 20.78 -1.83
CA TYR A 413 -8.73 22.07 -2.06
C TYR A 413 -9.30 22.77 -3.30
N GLU A 414 -8.59 23.78 -3.83
CA GLU A 414 -9.03 24.60 -4.95
C GLU A 414 -9.13 23.81 -6.27
N PHE A 415 -9.93 24.32 -7.20
CA PHE A 415 -10.13 23.80 -8.56
C PHE A 415 -10.62 22.36 -8.61
N VAL A 416 -11.52 22.03 -7.69
CA VAL A 416 -12.18 20.71 -7.61
C VAL A 416 -13.69 20.89 -7.65
N ASP A 417 -14.37 20.12 -8.49
CA ASP A 417 -15.83 20.20 -8.65
C ASP A 417 -16.48 18.81 -8.76
N GLY A 418 -17.71 18.69 -8.26
CA GLY A 418 -18.49 17.46 -8.39
C GLY A 418 -18.01 16.31 -7.51
N ILE A 419 -17.73 16.54 -6.22
CA ILE A 419 -17.47 15.50 -5.23
C ILE A 419 -18.78 14.90 -4.73
N SER A 420 -18.92 13.57 -4.79
CA SER A 420 -20.04 12.86 -4.16
C SER A 420 -19.55 11.76 -3.22
N VAL A 421 -20.22 11.61 -2.07
CA VAL A 421 -19.99 10.54 -1.10
C VAL A 421 -21.33 9.88 -0.80
N THR A 422 -21.48 8.61 -1.12
CA THR A 422 -22.75 7.88 -1.00
C THR A 422 -22.54 6.45 -0.51
N ALA A 423 -23.58 5.84 0.04
CA ALA A 423 -23.58 4.41 0.36
C ALA A 423 -24.96 3.80 0.12
N ASP A 424 -24.97 2.52 -0.32
CA ASP A 424 -26.18 1.75 -0.53
C ASP A 424 -26.77 1.26 0.81
N ASN A 425 -28.11 1.13 0.86
CA ASN A 425 -28.83 0.39 1.89
C ASN A 425 -28.40 0.67 3.33
N LEU A 426 -28.12 1.92 3.62
CA LEU A 426 -28.16 2.36 5.00
C LEU A 426 -29.62 2.13 5.44
N LYS A 427 -29.92 0.91 5.96
CA LYS A 427 -31.01 0.80 6.89
C LYS A 427 -30.73 1.91 7.88
N ASN A 428 -31.67 2.84 8.02
CA ASN A 428 -31.65 3.89 9.02
C ASN A 428 -31.57 3.25 10.44
N GLU A 429 -30.44 2.62 10.78
CA GLU A 429 -29.97 2.61 12.13
C GLU A 429 -29.52 4.06 12.34
N ARG A 430 -30.49 4.88 12.73
CA ARG A 430 -30.24 6.25 13.13
C ARG A 430 -29.12 6.20 14.15
N THR A 431 -27.96 6.75 13.76
CA THR A 431 -27.01 7.26 14.73
C THR A 431 -27.79 8.31 15.50
N VAL A 432 -28.15 8.00 16.71
CA VAL A 432 -29.00 8.88 17.53
C VAL A 432 -28.17 9.95 18.22
N LEU A 433 -26.82 9.77 18.29
CA LEU A 433 -25.87 10.73 18.81
C LEU A 433 -24.96 11.22 17.67
N GLU A 434 -25.14 12.46 17.27
CA GLU A 434 -24.16 13.16 16.45
C GLU A 434 -22.97 13.54 17.33
N SER A 435 -21.75 13.50 16.78
CA SER A 435 -20.56 13.90 17.51
C SER A 435 -19.73 14.92 16.74
N GLU A 436 -19.07 15.78 17.48
CA GLU A 436 -18.11 16.74 16.96
C GLU A 436 -16.82 16.68 17.79
N ILE A 437 -15.67 16.69 17.11
CA ILE A 437 -14.35 16.81 17.75
C ILE A 437 -13.73 18.11 17.26
N VAL A 438 -13.45 19.01 18.17
CA VAL A 438 -12.88 20.33 17.84
C VAL A 438 -11.65 20.62 18.68
N MET A 439 -10.69 21.36 18.13
CA MET A 439 -9.64 21.94 18.93
C MET A 439 -10.21 23.17 19.66
N GLN A 440 -10.24 23.12 20.97
CA GLN A 440 -10.71 24.22 21.80
C GLN A 440 -9.65 25.32 21.89
N ASP A 441 -8.37 24.90 22.03
CA ASP A 441 -7.20 25.77 22.00
C ASP A 441 -6.19 25.20 21.03
N ASP A 442 -5.52 26.08 20.26
CA ASP A 442 -4.40 25.67 19.40
C ASP A 442 -3.31 25.01 20.23
N PHE A 443 -2.74 23.95 19.71
CA PHE A 443 -1.60 23.30 20.34
C PHE A 443 -0.40 24.23 20.37
N LYS A 444 0.05 24.59 21.58
CA LYS A 444 1.18 25.51 21.80
C LYS A 444 2.44 24.73 22.19
N PRO A 445 3.61 25.10 21.64
CA PRO A 445 4.88 24.51 22.03
C PRO A 445 5.19 24.70 23.53
N ASP A 446 5.58 23.63 24.20
CA ASP A 446 6.01 23.63 25.59
C ASP A 446 7.07 22.55 25.84
N ASN A 447 8.34 22.96 26.02
CA ASN A 447 9.48 22.05 26.34
C ASN A 447 9.56 20.80 25.43
N GLY A 448 9.46 20.97 24.11
CA GLY A 448 9.57 19.88 23.12
C GLY A 448 8.30 19.08 22.90
N PHE A 449 7.22 19.49 23.51
CA PHE A 449 5.88 18.96 23.31
C PHE A 449 4.94 20.08 22.87
N TYR A 450 3.79 19.69 22.37
CA TYR A 450 2.66 20.56 22.13
C TYR A 450 1.61 20.29 23.22
N LYS A 451 1.11 21.34 23.86
CA LYS A 451 -0.01 21.27 24.80
C LYS A 451 -1.23 21.94 24.16
N GLY A 452 -2.36 21.30 24.22
CA GLY A 452 -3.63 21.81 23.74
C GLY A 452 -4.80 21.03 24.32
N THR A 453 -6.00 21.54 24.08
CA THR A 453 -7.25 20.93 24.54
C THR A 453 -8.12 20.59 23.34
N VAL A 454 -8.52 19.31 23.29
CA VAL A 454 -9.51 18.82 22.32
C VAL A 454 -10.84 18.65 23.05
N LYS A 455 -11.90 19.12 22.44
CA LYS A 455 -13.26 19.02 22.95
C LYS A 455 -14.08 18.09 22.08
N VAL A 456 -14.72 17.12 22.71
CA VAL A 456 -15.73 16.25 22.10
C VAL A 456 -17.10 16.77 22.50
N ILE A 457 -18.00 16.92 21.54
CA ILE A 457 -19.38 17.33 21.77
C ILE A 457 -20.28 16.22 21.23
N LEU A 458 -21.18 15.72 22.06
CA LEU A 458 -22.21 14.77 21.68
C LEU A 458 -23.57 15.47 21.68
N HIS A 459 -24.34 15.28 20.60
CA HIS A 459 -25.68 15.84 20.42
C HIS A 459 -26.70 14.71 20.32
N ASN A 460 -27.59 14.59 21.30
CA ASN A 460 -28.68 13.65 21.22
C ASN A 460 -29.80 14.19 20.32
N LYS A 461 -29.97 13.60 19.14
CA LYS A 461 -31.02 13.98 18.18
C LYS A 461 -32.25 13.07 18.28
N SER A 462 -32.33 12.24 19.31
CA SER A 462 -33.48 11.36 19.54
C SER A 462 -34.50 11.96 20.50
N ASP A 463 -35.67 11.34 20.57
CA ASP A 463 -36.75 11.69 21.47
C ASP A 463 -36.62 11.01 22.85
N VAL A 464 -35.54 10.25 23.07
CA VAL A 464 -35.28 9.54 24.34
C VAL A 464 -33.91 9.90 24.88
N ALA A 465 -33.74 9.85 26.21
CA ALA A 465 -32.44 10.05 26.82
C ALA A 465 -31.46 8.94 26.42
N MET A 466 -30.24 9.32 26.09
CA MET A 466 -29.18 8.40 25.68
C MET A 466 -28.09 8.34 26.75
N ASN A 467 -27.70 7.12 27.11
CA ASN A 467 -26.63 6.89 28.08
C ASN A 467 -25.70 5.75 27.62
N GLY A 468 -24.45 5.85 27.96
CA GLY A 468 -23.47 4.84 27.60
C GLY A 468 -22.05 5.22 27.95
N MET A 469 -21.14 4.43 27.38
CA MET A 469 -19.68 4.64 27.47
C MET A 469 -19.11 4.89 26.09
N ALA A 470 -18.26 5.89 25.99
CA ALA A 470 -17.42 6.14 24.82
C ALA A 470 -15.96 6.34 25.26
N ALA A 471 -15.04 6.26 24.32
CA ALA A 471 -13.64 6.57 24.57
C ALA A 471 -13.10 7.52 23.51
N PHE A 472 -12.43 8.56 23.97
CA PHE A 472 -11.63 9.43 23.12
C PHE A 472 -10.27 8.77 22.90
N ALA A 473 -9.87 8.63 21.66
CA ALA A 473 -8.65 7.95 21.26
C ALA A 473 -7.82 8.81 20.28
N ILE A 474 -6.53 8.58 20.29
CA ILE A 474 -5.54 9.28 19.47
C ILE A 474 -4.72 8.26 18.72
N SER A 475 -4.48 8.53 17.45
CA SER A 475 -3.62 7.73 16.57
C SER A 475 -2.55 8.63 15.94
N PRO A 476 -1.26 8.19 15.85
CA PRO A 476 -0.71 7.00 16.50
C PRO A 476 -0.78 7.08 18.03
N LYS A 477 -0.87 5.93 18.68
CA LYS A 477 -0.82 5.86 20.16
C LYS A 477 0.51 6.41 20.64
N ASN A 478 0.49 7.64 21.10
CA ASN A 478 1.62 8.28 21.78
C ASN A 478 1.50 8.03 23.30
N THR A 479 2.15 8.80 24.12
CA THR A 479 2.13 8.68 25.59
C THR A 479 0.72 8.79 26.21
N GLU A 480 -0.24 9.32 25.49
CA GLU A 480 -1.62 9.48 25.94
C GLU A 480 -2.42 8.18 25.74
N LYS A 481 -3.05 7.73 26.81
CA LYS A 481 -3.92 6.55 26.77
C LYS A 481 -5.30 6.94 26.27
N GLU A 482 -6.00 5.97 25.70
CA GLU A 482 -7.44 6.05 25.47
C GLU A 482 -8.16 6.50 26.74
N GLN A 483 -9.00 7.54 26.64
CA GLN A 483 -9.72 8.11 27.77
C GLN A 483 -11.20 7.80 27.64
N SER A 484 -11.69 6.86 28.45
CA SER A 484 -13.11 6.51 28.49
C SER A 484 -13.89 7.53 29.32
N PHE A 485 -15.12 7.79 28.87
CA PHE A 485 -16.06 8.67 29.57
C PHE A 485 -17.50 8.16 29.44
N GLU A 486 -18.30 8.43 30.47
CA GLU A 486 -19.74 8.14 30.47
C GLU A 486 -20.49 9.34 29.90
N TYR A 487 -21.56 9.07 29.17
CA TYR A 487 -22.50 10.08 28.73
C TYR A 487 -23.92 9.76 29.17
N ASN A 488 -24.66 10.80 29.53
CA ASN A 488 -26.10 10.74 29.80
C ASN A 488 -26.72 12.04 29.29
N ILE A 489 -27.36 11.97 28.13
CA ILE A 489 -27.79 13.15 27.38
C ILE A 489 -29.30 13.07 27.15
N ASP A 490 -30.04 14.04 27.67
CA ASP A 490 -31.48 14.15 27.50
C ASP A 490 -31.87 14.39 26.02
N PRO A 491 -33.12 14.11 25.63
CA PRO A 491 -33.57 14.33 24.25
C PRO A 491 -33.31 15.76 23.76
N ASN A 492 -32.73 15.84 22.54
CA ASN A 492 -32.38 17.12 21.89
C ASN A 492 -31.37 18.00 22.65
N GLU A 493 -30.66 17.44 23.62
CA GLU A 493 -29.59 18.14 24.35
C GLU A 493 -28.19 17.73 23.85
N SER A 494 -27.19 18.45 24.39
CA SER A 494 -25.78 18.23 24.03
C SER A 494 -24.92 18.21 25.28
N GLN A 495 -23.91 17.37 25.27
CA GLN A 495 -22.92 17.26 26.33
C GLN A 495 -21.50 17.34 25.76
N SER A 496 -20.59 18.00 26.45
CA SER A 496 -19.21 18.16 25.99
C SER A 496 -18.20 17.66 27.00
N TYR A 497 -17.08 17.17 26.47
CA TYR A 497 -15.96 16.60 27.22
C TYR A 497 -14.66 17.22 26.73
N GLU A 498 -13.78 17.57 27.67
CA GLU A 498 -12.50 18.24 27.37
C GLU A 498 -11.33 17.29 27.69
N PHE A 499 -10.41 17.18 26.74
CA PHE A 499 -9.22 16.33 26.85
C PHE A 499 -7.98 17.21 26.71
N ASN A 500 -7.26 17.39 27.82
CA ASN A 500 -5.99 18.11 27.82
C ASN A 500 -4.87 17.17 27.38
N LEU A 501 -4.21 17.51 26.29
CA LEU A 501 -3.24 16.65 25.61
C LEU A 501 -1.83 17.26 25.67
N LYS A 502 -0.85 16.36 25.73
CA LYS A 502 0.56 16.68 25.58
C LYS A 502 1.18 15.78 24.52
N LEU A 503 1.38 16.30 23.31
CA LEU A 503 1.78 15.55 22.12
C LEU A 503 3.16 16.00 21.62
N GLN A 504 3.88 15.11 20.98
CA GLN A 504 5.09 15.45 20.22
C GLN A 504 4.74 16.04 18.86
N ALA A 505 5.72 16.54 18.11
CA ALA A 505 5.53 16.84 16.69
C ALA A 505 5.13 15.58 15.92
N GLY A 506 4.18 15.69 15.00
CA GLY A 506 3.67 14.56 14.23
C GLY A 506 2.28 14.77 13.68
N LYS A 507 1.79 13.79 12.95
CA LYS A 507 0.43 13.75 12.43
C LYS A 507 -0.45 12.92 13.35
N TYR A 508 -1.61 13.43 13.69
CA TYR A 508 -2.53 12.80 14.63
C TYR A 508 -3.95 12.73 14.06
N VAL A 509 -4.62 11.63 14.40
CA VAL A 509 -6.06 11.48 14.22
C VAL A 509 -6.69 11.34 15.60
N PHE A 510 -7.62 12.22 15.94
CA PHE A 510 -8.46 12.14 17.12
C PHE A 510 -9.79 11.52 16.72
N TYR A 511 -10.28 10.55 17.46
CA TYR A 511 -11.54 9.87 17.13
C TYR A 511 -12.21 9.28 18.36
N LEU A 512 -13.48 8.90 18.19
CA LEU A 512 -14.26 8.23 19.23
C LEU A 512 -14.33 6.73 18.98
N LYS A 513 -14.07 5.95 20.01
CA LYS A 513 -14.39 4.52 20.06
C LYS A 513 -15.75 4.33 20.74
N ASN A 514 -16.62 3.58 20.09
CA ASN A 514 -17.96 3.33 20.55
C ASN A 514 -18.38 1.89 20.25
N ASN A 515 -18.68 1.15 21.30
CA ASN A 515 -19.02 -0.28 21.19
C ASN A 515 -20.46 -0.56 20.73
N LYS A 516 -21.34 0.48 20.67
CA LYS A 516 -22.78 0.30 20.40
C LYS A 516 -23.27 0.89 19.08
N ASN A 517 -22.41 1.49 18.27
CA ASN A 517 -22.79 2.20 17.04
C ASN A 517 -23.85 3.31 17.21
N GLU A 518 -23.99 3.86 18.41
CA GLU A 518 -24.96 4.92 18.74
C GLU A 518 -24.40 6.32 18.47
N ILE A 519 -23.08 6.47 18.38
CA ILE A 519 -22.38 7.75 18.15
C ILE A 519 -21.87 7.77 16.72
N GLU A 520 -22.06 8.90 16.05
CA GLU A 520 -21.52 9.16 14.72
C GLU A 520 -20.00 9.05 14.69
N ASN A 521 -19.44 8.47 13.62
CA ASN A 521 -17.99 8.46 13.41
C ASN A 521 -17.50 9.86 13.11
N THR A 522 -16.72 10.40 14.02
CA THR A 522 -16.11 11.73 13.85
C THR A 522 -14.63 11.64 14.05
N PHE A 523 -13.88 12.24 13.13
CA PHE A 523 -12.42 12.32 13.15
C PHE A 523 -11.99 13.77 13.11
N LEU A 524 -10.95 14.11 13.86
CA LEU A 524 -10.24 15.38 13.74
C LEU A 524 -8.78 15.09 13.42
N TYR A 525 -8.30 15.60 12.32
CA TYR A 525 -6.91 15.48 11.90
C TYR A 525 -6.12 16.70 12.36
N SER A 526 -4.91 16.48 12.85
CA SER A 526 -4.00 17.54 13.25
C SER A 526 -2.56 17.19 12.89
N GLU A 527 -1.84 18.17 12.38
CA GLU A 527 -0.41 18.09 12.11
C GLU A 527 0.33 19.09 13.00
N LEU A 528 1.23 18.58 13.83
CA LEU A 528 2.04 19.38 14.74
C LEU A 528 3.47 19.39 14.19
N PRO A 529 3.95 20.53 13.64
CA PRO A 529 5.26 20.61 13.01
C PRO A 529 6.38 20.42 14.02
N MET A 530 7.58 20.06 13.55
CA MET A 530 8.75 20.00 14.42
C MET A 530 9.13 21.39 14.87
N ILE A 531 9.40 21.53 16.17
CA ILE A 531 9.91 22.77 16.75
C ILE A 531 11.40 22.83 16.46
N VAL A 532 11.82 23.80 15.65
CA VAL A 532 13.22 24.04 15.31
C VAL A 532 13.65 25.44 15.77
N SER A 533 14.93 25.59 16.07
CA SER A 533 15.57 26.85 16.45
C SER A 533 16.83 27.05 15.60
N GLU A 534 17.38 28.26 15.59
CA GLU A 534 18.71 28.50 14.96
C GLU A 534 19.85 27.90 15.79
N ASN A 535 19.65 27.72 17.10
CA ASN A 535 20.63 27.12 17.99
C ASN A 535 20.20 25.71 18.39
N ILE A 536 20.99 24.71 18.03
CA ILE A 536 20.72 23.29 18.30
C ILE A 536 20.55 22.98 19.80
N ASN A 537 21.18 23.75 20.69
CA ASN A 537 21.07 23.55 22.13
C ASN A 537 19.73 24.01 22.70
N ASP A 538 19.03 24.89 22.00
CA ASP A 538 17.70 25.40 22.36
C ASP A 538 16.57 24.54 21.76
N CYS A 539 16.93 23.56 20.90
CA CYS A 539 15.98 22.65 20.29
C CYS A 539 15.59 21.54 21.25
N PRO A 540 14.31 21.16 21.27
CA PRO A 540 13.86 20.02 22.06
C PRO A 540 14.45 18.72 21.50
N LYS A 541 14.56 17.72 22.40
CA LYS A 541 14.93 16.37 22.02
C LYS A 541 13.69 15.62 21.52
N TYR A 542 13.73 15.22 20.28
CA TYR A 542 12.68 14.39 19.68
C TYR A 542 13.05 12.91 19.80
N GLN A 543 12.11 12.10 20.28
CA GLN A 543 12.26 10.66 20.31
C GLN A 543 11.63 10.08 19.05
N PHE A 544 12.43 9.48 18.19
CA PHE A 544 11.95 8.66 17.11
C PHE A 544 11.67 7.26 17.63
N VAL A 545 10.44 6.82 17.47
CA VAL A 545 9.99 5.48 17.83
C VAL A 545 9.57 4.75 16.56
N ASN A 546 9.80 3.44 16.52
CA ASN A 546 9.24 2.63 15.45
C ASN A 546 7.74 2.40 15.70
N TYR A 547 7.10 1.76 14.74
CA TYR A 547 5.67 1.41 14.81
C TYR A 547 5.26 0.68 16.12
N TYR A 548 6.17 -0.09 16.70
CA TYR A 548 5.94 -0.82 17.96
C TYR A 548 6.21 0.01 19.23
N ASN A 549 6.30 1.34 19.10
CA ASN A 549 6.62 2.25 20.22
C ASN A 549 8.01 2.02 20.84
N THR A 550 8.91 1.39 20.11
CA THR A 550 10.29 1.18 20.56
C THR A 550 11.13 2.40 20.19
N LYS A 551 11.80 2.99 21.19
CA LYS A 551 12.70 4.14 20.97
C LYS A 551 13.84 3.75 20.02
N CYS A 552 13.89 4.39 18.86
CA CYS A 552 14.94 4.17 17.86
C CYS A 552 16.07 5.18 17.97
N ALA A 553 15.73 6.46 18.15
CA ALA A 553 16.70 7.54 18.24
C ALA A 553 16.18 8.69 19.11
N GLU A 554 17.09 9.49 19.62
CA GLU A 554 16.80 10.77 20.25
C GLU A 554 17.64 11.84 19.53
N VAL A 555 17.00 12.81 18.91
CA VAL A 555 17.66 13.81 18.08
C VAL A 555 17.18 15.22 18.40
N ARG A 556 18.04 16.21 18.17
CA ARG A 556 17.70 17.62 18.08
C ARG A 556 17.91 18.11 16.67
N ILE A 557 17.02 18.99 16.20
CA ILE A 557 17.05 19.53 14.84
C ILE A 557 17.02 21.05 14.90
N ALA A 558 17.98 21.70 14.27
CA ALA A 558 18.04 23.15 14.12
C ALA A 558 18.11 23.54 12.64
N VAL A 559 17.66 24.74 12.32
CA VAL A 559 17.83 25.36 11.00
C VAL A 559 18.55 26.68 11.19
N LYS A 560 19.74 26.82 10.62
CA LYS A 560 20.54 28.02 10.67
C LYS A 560 21.13 28.34 9.30
N ASP A 561 21.00 29.56 8.85
CA ASP A 561 21.52 30.07 7.56
C ASP A 561 21.12 29.18 6.35
N ASN A 562 19.89 28.65 6.33
CA ASN A 562 19.37 27.66 5.39
C ASN A 562 20.05 26.27 5.44
N GLU A 563 20.84 26.01 6.47
CA GLU A 563 21.43 24.70 6.70
C GLU A 563 20.66 23.95 7.80
N LEU A 564 20.41 22.66 7.56
CA LEU A 564 19.79 21.77 8.51
C LEU A 564 20.86 21.11 9.38
N ILE A 565 20.81 21.34 10.69
CA ILE A 565 21.72 20.77 11.68
C ILE A 565 20.97 19.70 12.45
N ILE A 566 21.48 18.47 12.43
CA ILE A 566 20.88 17.35 13.16
C ILE A 566 21.91 16.84 14.17
N MET A 567 21.52 16.77 15.44
CA MET A 567 22.34 16.22 16.50
C MET A 567 21.68 14.94 17.04
N ASN A 568 22.37 13.83 16.90
CA ASN A 568 21.93 12.56 17.48
C ASN A 568 22.40 12.49 18.95
N ASP A 569 21.45 12.50 19.87
CA ASP A 569 21.70 12.38 21.31
C ASP A 569 21.62 10.91 21.79
N SER A 570 21.46 9.96 20.86
CA SER A 570 21.39 8.52 21.17
C SER A 570 22.79 7.92 21.35
N GLU A 571 22.89 6.86 22.15
CA GLU A 571 24.13 6.07 22.28
C GLU A 571 24.44 5.20 21.05
N LYS A 572 23.49 5.09 20.10
CA LYS A 572 23.60 4.26 18.88
C LYS A 572 23.59 5.13 17.65
N THR A 573 24.39 4.77 16.66
CA THR A 573 24.29 5.33 15.31
C THR A 573 22.94 4.94 14.71
N THR A 574 22.17 5.93 14.26
CA THR A 574 20.85 5.74 13.67
C THR A 574 20.80 6.51 12.36
N GLU A 575 20.42 5.85 11.29
CA GLU A 575 20.11 6.48 10.02
C GLU A 575 18.61 6.77 9.99
N PHE A 576 18.23 7.96 9.55
CA PHE A 576 16.85 8.33 9.30
C PHE A 576 16.77 9.21 8.06
N LEU A 577 15.67 9.06 7.35
CA LEU A 577 15.36 9.88 6.18
C LEU A 577 14.52 11.07 6.61
N LEU A 578 14.98 12.27 6.24
CA LEU A 578 14.24 13.48 6.44
C LEU A 578 13.58 13.85 5.11
N TYR A 579 12.26 13.91 5.10
CA TYR A 579 11.52 14.42 3.96
C TYR A 579 11.19 15.89 4.23
N THR A 580 11.61 16.77 3.35
CA THR A 580 11.09 18.14 3.30
C THR A 580 9.80 18.11 2.48
N ALA A 581 8.72 18.66 3.05
CA ALA A 581 7.45 18.83 2.35
C ALA A 581 7.57 19.83 1.21
#